data_a65838b378aed98cc997a8e551abc8d9
#
_entry.id   a65838b378aed98cc997a8e551abc8d9
#
_cell.length_a   1.000
_cell.length_b   1.000
_cell.length_c   1.000
_cell.angle_alpha   90.00
_cell.angle_beta   90.00
_cell.angle_gamma   90.00
#
_symmetry.space_group_name_H-M   'P 1'
#
loop_
_entity.id
_entity.type
_entity.pdbx_description
1 polymer ?
#
loop_
_entity_poly.entity_id
_entity_poly.type
_entity_poly.pdbx_seq_one_letter_code
_entity_poly.pdbx_strand_id
1 'polypeptide(L)'
;MRCHFLLLAVALFVPLTCSADTADIIEKPVTANTPETFAQQSAWIEQEMQPDGRYEFTKPADRQRVKVLLAQMSNLLVGSGSVGSMDHSTRIALFNDQEEINGLLKRNDANRLVCESRKPTGSHIPVTHCHTYRQIEETARNTKIGMQQFDLSRVCNGPGGGDSNACSPGSHQRAAGGH
;
A
#
# COMPACT_ATOMS: atom_id res chain seq x y z
N MET A 1 61.09 -42.42 -3.17
CA MET A 1 60.15 -41.67 -4.09
C MET A 1 59.01 -41.15 -3.26
N ARG A 2 59.03 -39.84 -2.90
CA ARG A 2 58.00 -39.21 -2.03
C ARG A 2 57.17 -38.31 -2.91
N CYS A 3 55.90 -38.68 -3.15
CA CYS A 3 54.91 -37.84 -3.79
C CYS A 3 54.23 -36.95 -2.70
N HIS A 4 54.51 -35.66 -2.80
CA HIS A 4 53.80 -34.66 -2.01
C HIS A 4 52.46 -34.34 -2.69
N PHE A 5 51.38 -34.70 -2.02
CA PHE A 5 50.02 -34.27 -2.38
C PHE A 5 49.79 -32.90 -1.76
N LEU A 6 49.83 -31.86 -2.57
CA LEU A 6 49.44 -30.50 -2.23
C LEU A 6 47.92 -30.39 -2.39
N LEU A 7 47.19 -30.46 -1.27
CA LEU A 7 45.78 -30.17 -1.20
C LEU A 7 45.56 -28.64 -1.22
N LEU A 8 45.17 -28.13 -2.37
CA LEU A 8 44.71 -26.75 -2.55
C LEU A 8 43.28 -26.66 -2.02
N ALA A 9 43.07 -26.15 -0.80
CA ALA A 9 41.79 -25.83 -0.23
C ALA A 9 41.35 -24.49 -0.85
N VAL A 10 40.51 -24.53 -1.88
CA VAL A 10 39.80 -23.37 -2.40
C VAL A 10 38.61 -23.10 -1.48
N ALA A 11 38.75 -22.13 -0.58
CA ALA A 11 37.65 -21.62 0.22
C ALA A 11 36.70 -20.80 -0.68
N LEU A 12 35.56 -21.40 -1.04
CA LEU A 12 34.46 -20.70 -1.68
C LEU A 12 33.85 -19.73 -0.65
N PHE A 13 34.27 -18.47 -0.71
CA PHE A 13 33.58 -17.37 -0.08
C PHE A 13 32.30 -17.10 -0.87
N VAL A 14 31.17 -17.64 -0.45
CA VAL A 14 29.85 -17.26 -0.93
C VAL A 14 29.48 -15.98 -0.18
N PRO A 15 29.40 -14.81 -0.85
CA PRO A 15 28.84 -13.63 -0.21
C PRO A 15 27.36 -13.89 0.05
N LEU A 16 26.96 -14.02 1.33
CA LEU A 16 25.56 -13.88 1.73
C LEU A 16 25.16 -12.43 1.39
N THR A 17 24.64 -12.23 0.19
CA THR A 17 23.89 -11.03 -0.12
C THR A 17 22.61 -11.10 0.67
N CYS A 18 22.59 -10.49 1.86
CA CYS A 18 21.36 -10.17 2.57
C CYS A 18 20.66 -9.10 1.71
N SER A 19 19.84 -9.54 0.76
CA SER A 19 18.84 -8.67 0.14
C SER A 19 17.87 -8.32 1.24
N ALA A 20 18.05 -7.14 1.85
CA ALA A 20 16.97 -6.50 2.55
C ALA A 20 15.95 -6.13 1.47
N ASP A 21 15.02 -7.05 1.19
CA ASP A 21 13.77 -6.70 0.58
C ASP A 21 13.11 -5.68 1.54
N THR A 22 13.41 -4.40 1.31
CA THR A 22 12.47 -3.36 1.67
C THR A 22 11.22 -3.74 0.87
N ALA A 23 10.34 -4.49 1.51
CA ALA A 23 8.99 -4.68 1.03
C ALA A 23 8.41 -3.28 0.91
N ASP A 24 8.59 -2.71 -0.27
CA ASP A 24 7.77 -1.63 -0.76
C ASP A 24 6.35 -2.17 -0.58
N ILE A 25 5.67 -1.69 0.46
CA ILE A 25 4.26 -2.00 0.72
C ILE A 25 3.49 -1.17 -0.32
N ILE A 26 3.78 -1.42 -1.57
CA ILE A 26 2.90 -1.07 -2.66
C ILE A 26 1.72 -2.01 -2.43
N GLU A 27 0.68 -1.44 -1.89
CA GLU A 27 -0.64 -2.03 -1.84
C GLU A 27 -0.94 -2.51 -3.26
N LYS A 28 -0.62 -3.80 -3.52
CA LYS A 28 -0.92 -4.38 -4.84
C LYS A 28 -2.44 -4.40 -4.92
N PRO A 29 -3.05 -3.53 -5.73
CA PRO A 29 -4.49 -3.59 -5.91
C PRO A 29 -4.83 -4.99 -6.42
N VAL A 30 -5.97 -5.51 -6.03
CA VAL A 30 -6.50 -6.73 -6.65
C VAL A 30 -6.51 -6.50 -8.15
N THR A 31 -5.84 -7.35 -8.88
CA THR A 31 -5.80 -7.30 -10.34
C THR A 31 -6.23 -8.65 -10.88
N ALA A 32 -7.11 -8.64 -11.87
CA ALA A 32 -7.61 -9.84 -12.50
C ALA A 32 -7.17 -9.86 -13.96
N ASN A 33 -6.34 -10.84 -14.33
CA ASN A 33 -5.89 -11.01 -15.73
C ASN A 33 -6.32 -12.35 -16.29
N THR A 34 -6.00 -13.45 -15.62
CA THR A 34 -6.38 -14.82 -16.00
C THR A 34 -6.95 -15.55 -14.78
N PRO A 35 -7.72 -16.64 -15.00
CA PRO A 35 -8.27 -17.44 -13.90
C PRO A 35 -7.21 -17.94 -12.93
N GLU A 36 -6.04 -18.37 -13.43
CA GLU A 36 -4.98 -18.97 -12.63
C GLU A 36 -4.30 -17.95 -11.73
N THR A 37 -3.94 -16.78 -12.28
CA THR A 37 -3.32 -15.70 -11.51
C THR A 37 -4.29 -15.13 -10.48
N PHE A 38 -5.56 -15.03 -10.85
CA PHE A 38 -6.61 -14.56 -9.94
C PHE A 38 -6.89 -15.54 -8.82
N ALA A 39 -6.89 -16.87 -9.08
CA ALA A 39 -7.09 -17.86 -8.04
C ALA A 39 -6.03 -17.78 -6.94
N GLN A 40 -4.76 -17.57 -7.32
CA GLN A 40 -3.67 -17.37 -6.35
C GLN A 40 -3.87 -16.10 -5.52
N GLN A 41 -4.26 -15.01 -6.16
CA GLN A 41 -4.51 -13.74 -5.50
C GLN A 41 -5.73 -13.81 -4.58
N SER A 42 -6.81 -14.46 -5.00
CA SER A 42 -8.01 -14.68 -4.19
C SER A 42 -7.69 -15.49 -2.93
N ALA A 43 -6.95 -16.60 -3.07
CA ALA A 43 -6.52 -17.41 -1.93
C ALA A 43 -5.65 -16.61 -0.94
N TRP A 44 -4.73 -15.79 -1.46
CA TRP A 44 -3.91 -14.90 -0.63
C TRP A 44 -4.77 -13.89 0.13
N ILE A 45 -5.74 -13.23 -0.52
CA ILE A 45 -6.66 -12.29 0.16
C ILE A 45 -7.44 -12.98 1.27
N GLU A 46 -7.95 -14.19 1.02
CA GLU A 46 -8.68 -14.95 2.03
C GLU A 46 -7.79 -15.32 3.23
N GLN A 47 -6.53 -15.64 2.98
CA GLN A 47 -5.54 -15.89 4.03
C GLN A 47 -5.25 -14.62 4.84
N GLU A 48 -5.06 -13.48 4.18
CA GLU A 48 -4.79 -12.19 4.83
C GLU A 48 -5.99 -11.65 5.65
N MET A 49 -7.19 -12.16 5.41
CA MET A 49 -8.37 -11.87 6.25
C MET A 49 -8.47 -12.75 7.50
N GLN A 50 -7.56 -13.73 7.72
CA GLN A 50 -7.50 -14.52 8.93
C GLN A 50 -6.76 -13.78 10.05
N PRO A 51 -6.81 -14.29 11.31
CA PRO A 51 -5.99 -13.77 12.40
C PRO A 51 -4.51 -13.69 12.00
N ASP A 52 -3.83 -12.64 12.44
CA ASP A 52 -2.45 -12.30 12.11
C ASP A 52 -2.19 -11.89 10.64
N GLY A 53 -3.22 -11.87 9.80
CA GLY A 53 -3.14 -11.39 8.44
C GLY A 53 -3.34 -9.86 8.34
N ARG A 54 -2.91 -9.29 7.22
CA ARG A 54 -3.00 -7.84 6.98
C ARG A 54 -4.42 -7.28 7.12
N TYR A 55 -5.42 -8.06 6.68
CA TYR A 55 -6.82 -7.67 6.67
C TYR A 55 -7.63 -8.32 7.80
N GLU A 56 -6.98 -8.75 8.88
CA GLU A 56 -7.64 -9.40 10.04
C GLU A 56 -8.77 -8.56 10.64
N PHE A 57 -8.63 -7.22 10.64
CA PHE A 57 -9.62 -6.28 11.17
C PHE A 57 -10.80 -6.03 10.21
N THR A 58 -10.87 -6.76 9.10
CA THR A 58 -12.03 -6.68 8.20
C THR A 58 -13.29 -7.12 8.93
N LYS A 59 -14.31 -6.27 8.94
CA LYS A 59 -15.58 -6.56 9.60
C LYS A 59 -16.23 -7.82 9.02
N PRO A 60 -16.95 -8.62 9.81
CA PRO A 60 -17.56 -9.86 9.33
C PRO A 60 -18.43 -9.71 8.08
N ALA A 61 -19.23 -8.64 8.03
CA ALA A 61 -20.08 -8.34 6.87
C ALA A 61 -19.26 -8.02 5.61
N ASP A 62 -18.20 -7.20 5.76
CA ASP A 62 -17.29 -6.84 4.66
C ASP A 62 -16.49 -8.06 4.20
N ARG A 63 -16.04 -8.92 5.13
CA ARG A 63 -15.36 -10.19 4.80
C ARG A 63 -16.24 -11.12 3.97
N GLN A 64 -17.52 -11.25 4.34
CA GLN A 64 -18.46 -12.04 3.57
C GLN A 64 -18.69 -11.42 2.18
N ARG A 65 -18.81 -10.10 2.09
CA ARG A 65 -18.97 -9.40 0.81
C ARG A 65 -17.77 -9.61 -0.11
N VAL A 66 -16.53 -9.47 0.42
CA VAL A 66 -15.30 -9.74 -0.32
C VAL A 66 -15.30 -11.17 -0.89
N LYS A 67 -15.65 -12.18 -0.08
CA LYS A 67 -15.70 -13.57 -0.56
C LYS A 67 -16.72 -13.76 -1.71
N VAL A 68 -17.89 -13.13 -1.62
CA VAL A 68 -18.89 -13.19 -2.69
C VAL A 68 -18.35 -12.56 -3.97
N LEU A 69 -17.72 -11.39 -3.87
CA LEU A 69 -17.15 -10.70 -5.03
C LEU A 69 -15.99 -11.47 -5.66
N LEU A 70 -15.10 -12.05 -4.85
CA LEU A 70 -14.03 -12.91 -5.34
C LEU A 70 -14.57 -14.11 -6.12
N ALA A 71 -15.63 -14.74 -5.62
CA ALA A 71 -16.29 -15.85 -6.32
C ALA A 71 -16.95 -15.40 -7.64
N GLN A 72 -17.59 -14.22 -7.67
CA GLN A 72 -18.16 -13.64 -8.89
C GLN A 72 -17.09 -13.38 -9.93
N MET A 73 -15.98 -12.71 -9.56
CA MET A 73 -14.86 -12.44 -10.44
C MET A 73 -14.24 -13.73 -11.00
N SER A 74 -14.08 -14.76 -10.14
CA SER A 74 -13.60 -16.07 -10.57
C SER A 74 -14.48 -16.69 -11.64
N ASN A 75 -15.81 -16.65 -11.46
CA ASN A 75 -16.77 -17.17 -12.44
C ASN A 75 -16.69 -16.41 -13.77
N LEU A 76 -16.59 -15.08 -13.75
CA LEU A 76 -16.43 -14.27 -14.95
C LEU A 76 -15.15 -14.61 -15.73
N LEU A 77 -14.04 -14.77 -15.00
CA LEU A 77 -12.74 -15.13 -15.58
C LEU A 77 -12.73 -16.54 -16.16
N VAL A 78 -13.27 -17.53 -15.45
CA VAL A 78 -13.36 -18.92 -15.93
C VAL A 78 -14.25 -18.98 -17.18
N GLY A 79 -15.37 -18.26 -17.21
CA GLY A 79 -16.27 -18.22 -18.35
C GLY A 79 -15.67 -17.59 -19.62
N SER A 80 -14.73 -16.64 -19.46
CA SER A 80 -14.13 -15.88 -20.56
C SER A 80 -12.69 -16.27 -20.89
N GLY A 81 -12.01 -17.01 -20.00
CA GLY A 81 -10.62 -17.42 -20.13
C GLY A 81 -9.59 -16.31 -19.84
N SER A 82 -9.89 -15.06 -20.16
CA SER A 82 -9.05 -13.89 -19.85
C SER A 82 -9.85 -12.59 -19.92
N VAL A 83 -9.34 -11.54 -19.29
CA VAL A 83 -9.95 -10.20 -19.39
C VAL A 83 -9.99 -9.68 -20.84
N GLY A 84 -8.98 -10.02 -21.62
CA GLY A 84 -8.92 -9.63 -23.05
C GLY A 84 -10.02 -10.24 -23.92
N SER A 85 -10.53 -11.41 -23.53
CA SER A 85 -11.58 -12.16 -24.25
C SER A 85 -13.00 -11.78 -23.83
N MET A 86 -13.15 -10.99 -22.76
CA MET A 86 -14.45 -10.57 -22.25
C MET A 86 -15.12 -9.55 -23.16
N ASP A 87 -16.44 -9.66 -23.28
CA ASP A 87 -17.26 -8.57 -23.82
C ASP A 87 -17.21 -7.34 -22.90
N HIS A 88 -17.64 -6.19 -23.43
CA HIS A 88 -17.52 -4.91 -22.74
C HIS A 88 -18.29 -4.88 -21.40
N SER A 89 -19.49 -5.47 -21.36
CA SER A 89 -20.33 -5.47 -20.16
C SER A 89 -19.77 -6.34 -19.06
N THR A 90 -19.29 -7.54 -19.40
CA THR A 90 -18.63 -8.47 -18.47
C THR A 90 -17.35 -7.87 -17.90
N ARG A 91 -16.58 -7.16 -18.72
CA ARG A 91 -15.35 -6.48 -18.28
C ARG A 91 -15.66 -5.35 -17.30
N ILE A 92 -16.71 -4.56 -17.53
CA ILE A 92 -17.13 -3.53 -16.59
C ILE A 92 -17.56 -4.15 -15.26
N ALA A 93 -18.34 -5.24 -15.28
CA ALA A 93 -18.75 -5.94 -14.07
C ALA A 93 -17.52 -6.42 -13.27
N LEU A 94 -16.54 -7.04 -13.92
CA LEU A 94 -15.30 -7.50 -13.30
C LEU A 94 -14.55 -6.34 -12.64
N PHE A 95 -14.38 -5.21 -13.31
CA PHE A 95 -13.69 -4.06 -12.74
C PHE A 95 -14.45 -3.40 -11.60
N ASN A 96 -15.78 -3.36 -11.65
CA ASN A 96 -16.58 -2.85 -10.54
C ASN A 96 -16.43 -3.73 -9.30
N ASP A 97 -16.46 -5.05 -9.45
CA ASP A 97 -16.25 -6.00 -8.36
C ASP A 97 -14.83 -5.84 -7.77
N GLN A 98 -13.82 -5.68 -8.64
CA GLN A 98 -12.43 -5.42 -8.23
C GLN A 98 -12.30 -4.14 -7.40
N GLU A 99 -12.89 -3.04 -7.87
CA GLU A 99 -12.86 -1.76 -7.16
C GLU A 99 -13.61 -1.82 -5.82
N GLU A 100 -14.73 -2.55 -5.76
CA GLU A 100 -15.46 -2.74 -4.52
C GLU A 100 -14.61 -3.52 -3.51
N ILE A 101 -13.94 -4.61 -3.92
CA ILE A 101 -13.03 -5.36 -3.04
C ILE A 101 -11.91 -4.46 -2.54
N ASN A 102 -11.23 -3.74 -3.44
CA ASN A 102 -10.13 -2.83 -3.08
C ASN A 102 -10.60 -1.77 -2.07
N GLY A 103 -11.78 -1.19 -2.28
CA GLY A 103 -12.38 -0.22 -1.37
C GLY A 103 -12.71 -0.80 0.01
N LEU A 104 -13.26 -2.04 0.07
CA LEU A 104 -13.56 -2.74 1.31
C LEU A 104 -12.28 -3.06 2.11
N LEU A 105 -11.27 -3.63 1.47
CA LEU A 105 -10.00 -4.00 2.10
C LEU A 105 -9.26 -2.77 2.60
N LYS A 106 -9.13 -1.72 1.79
CA LYS A 106 -8.45 -0.48 2.16
C LYS A 106 -9.13 0.21 3.35
N ARG A 107 -10.46 0.29 3.35
CA ARG A 107 -11.21 0.89 4.45
C ARG A 107 -10.98 0.17 5.77
N ASN A 108 -10.87 -1.16 5.75
CA ASN A 108 -10.66 -1.96 6.94
C ASN A 108 -9.19 -1.97 7.37
N ASP A 109 -8.23 -1.98 6.43
CA ASP A 109 -6.78 -1.85 6.72
C ASP A 109 -6.46 -0.52 7.44
N ALA A 110 -7.18 0.55 7.14
CA ALA A 110 -7.04 1.83 7.83
C ALA A 110 -7.30 1.77 9.36
N ASN A 111 -7.97 0.73 9.84
CA ASN A 111 -8.22 0.52 11.27
C ASN A 111 -7.15 -0.37 11.94
N ARG A 112 -6.21 -0.92 11.19
CA ARG A 112 -5.11 -1.74 11.71
C ARG A 112 -4.28 -0.94 12.72
N LEU A 113 -3.99 -1.58 13.87
CA LEU A 113 -3.13 -0.98 14.89
C LEU A 113 -1.66 -1.21 14.54
N VAL A 114 -0.90 -0.14 14.53
CA VAL A 114 0.56 -0.15 14.43
C VAL A 114 1.12 0.29 15.78
N CYS A 115 1.82 -0.62 16.45
CA CYS A 115 2.40 -0.35 17.75
C CYS A 115 3.90 -0.16 17.63
N GLU A 116 4.42 0.92 18.22
CA GLU A 116 5.84 1.22 18.26
C GLU A 116 6.30 1.33 19.71
N SER A 117 7.41 0.66 20.03
CA SER A 117 8.03 0.77 21.34
C SER A 117 9.17 1.78 21.28
N ARG A 118 9.04 2.86 22.04
CA ARG A 118 10.05 3.93 22.13
C ARG A 118 10.51 4.11 23.57
N LYS A 119 11.79 4.44 23.75
CA LYS A 119 12.32 4.88 25.03
C LYS A 119 12.27 6.40 25.07
N PRO A 120 11.43 6.99 25.94
CA PRO A 120 11.40 8.44 26.12
C PRO A 120 12.78 8.98 26.56
N THR A 121 13.10 10.19 26.15
CA THR A 121 14.36 10.85 26.55
C THR A 121 14.44 10.92 28.07
N GLY A 122 15.53 10.42 28.66
CA GLY A 122 15.74 10.36 30.11
C GLY A 122 15.12 9.15 30.82
N SER A 123 14.53 8.20 30.07
CA SER A 123 13.99 6.95 30.63
C SER A 123 14.63 5.73 29.96
N HIS A 124 14.94 4.71 30.77
CA HIS A 124 15.38 3.41 30.26
C HIS A 124 14.20 2.45 30.05
N ILE A 125 12.99 2.83 30.46
CA ILE A 125 11.79 2.01 30.37
C ILE A 125 11.13 2.26 29.00
N PRO A 126 10.96 1.22 28.15
CA PRO A 126 10.26 1.36 26.88
C PRO A 126 8.76 1.58 27.13
N VAL A 127 8.17 2.49 26.38
CA VAL A 127 6.73 2.73 26.35
C VAL A 127 6.20 2.38 24.98
N THR A 128 5.15 1.56 24.93
CA THR A 128 4.51 1.17 23.68
C THR A 128 3.38 2.14 23.36
N HIS A 129 3.44 2.74 22.18
CA HIS A 129 2.40 3.60 21.63
C HIS A 129 1.78 2.90 20.43
N CYS A 130 0.45 2.78 20.40
CA CYS A 130 -0.29 2.18 19.30
C CYS A 130 -1.15 3.25 18.63
N HIS A 131 -1.07 3.33 17.32
CA HIS A 131 -1.89 4.21 16.49
C HIS A 131 -2.57 3.40 15.39
N THR A 132 -3.75 3.82 14.96
CA THR A 132 -4.34 3.23 13.75
C THR A 132 -3.55 3.70 12.53
N TYR A 133 -3.51 2.86 11.48
CA TYR A 133 -2.87 3.23 10.22
C TYR A 133 -3.43 4.55 9.67
N ARG A 134 -4.74 4.77 9.81
CA ARG A 134 -5.40 6.04 9.47
C ARG A 134 -4.79 7.23 10.19
N GLN A 135 -4.57 7.12 11.51
CA GLN A 135 -3.96 8.22 12.29
C GLN A 135 -2.54 8.53 11.82
N ILE A 136 -1.78 7.49 11.47
CA ILE A 136 -0.42 7.65 10.92
C ILE A 136 -0.46 8.37 9.58
N GLU A 137 -1.36 7.96 8.66
CA GLU A 137 -1.52 8.61 7.36
C GLU A 137 -1.99 10.07 7.50
N GLU A 138 -2.95 10.34 8.37
CA GLU A 138 -3.44 11.71 8.64
C GLU A 138 -2.32 12.60 9.19
N THR A 139 -1.54 12.10 10.13
CA THR A 139 -0.39 12.82 10.69
C THR A 139 0.67 13.10 9.62
N ALA A 140 1.01 12.11 8.81
CA ALA A 140 1.97 12.26 7.70
C ALA A 140 1.48 13.28 6.67
N ARG A 141 0.19 13.25 6.32
CA ARG A 141 -0.42 14.20 5.39
C ARG A 141 -0.38 15.62 5.94
N ASN A 142 -0.79 15.80 7.20
CA ASN A 142 -0.81 17.11 7.86
C ASN A 142 0.61 17.68 7.99
N THR A 143 1.59 16.84 8.31
CA THR A 143 3.01 17.25 8.37
C THR A 143 3.51 17.68 6.99
N LYS A 144 3.17 16.95 5.93
CA LYS A 144 3.54 17.32 4.56
C LYS A 144 2.94 18.66 4.14
N ILE A 145 1.65 18.88 4.43
CA ILE A 145 0.97 20.16 4.16
C ILE A 145 1.65 21.29 4.96
N GLY A 146 1.93 21.08 6.24
CA GLY A 146 2.61 22.08 7.08
C GLY A 146 4.00 22.42 6.57
N MET A 147 4.78 21.44 6.11
CA MET A 147 6.08 21.67 5.50
C MET A 147 5.97 22.49 4.20
N GLN A 148 5.02 22.15 3.33
CA GLN A 148 4.80 22.90 2.08
C GLN A 148 4.39 24.35 2.36
N GLN A 149 3.53 24.60 3.35
CA GLN A 149 3.14 25.95 3.75
C GLN A 149 4.32 26.74 4.32
N PHE A 150 5.19 26.06 5.11
CA PHE A 150 6.39 26.67 5.66
C PHE A 150 7.38 27.07 4.55
N ASP A 151 7.60 26.22 3.56
CA ASP A 151 8.47 26.53 2.42
C ASP A 151 7.93 27.69 1.60
N LEU A 152 6.61 27.71 1.31
CA LEU A 152 5.97 28.82 0.61
C LEU A 152 6.10 30.13 1.39
N SER A 153 5.91 30.11 2.72
CA SER A 153 6.05 31.30 3.55
C SER A 153 7.47 31.84 3.58
N ARG A 154 8.49 30.97 3.53
CA ARG A 154 9.90 31.37 3.41
C ARG A 154 10.22 32.02 2.05
N VAL A 155 9.68 31.46 0.97
CA VAL A 155 9.88 32.01 -0.38
C VAL A 155 9.19 33.37 -0.52
N CYS A 156 8.01 33.53 0.08
CA CYS A 156 7.24 34.77 -0.03
C CYS A 156 7.68 35.91 0.91
N ASN A 157 8.30 35.56 2.06
CA ASN A 157 8.73 36.53 3.09
C ASN A 157 10.26 36.69 3.18
N GLY A 158 11.05 36.07 2.31
CA GLY A 158 12.50 36.19 2.29
C GLY A 158 12.98 37.57 1.82
N PRO A 159 14.14 38.08 2.30
CA PRO A 159 14.70 39.39 1.93
C PRO A 159 15.24 39.43 0.49
N GLY A 160 14.46 38.99 -0.50
CA GLY A 160 14.80 38.92 -1.92
C GLY A 160 13.59 38.55 -2.80
N GLY A 161 12.44 38.40 -2.21
CA GLY A 161 11.20 38.03 -2.91
C GLY A 161 10.58 39.19 -3.66
N GLY A 162 11.14 39.48 -4.81
CA GLY A 162 10.53 40.36 -5.80
C GLY A 162 9.81 39.54 -6.83
N ASP A 163 8.50 39.30 -6.62
CA ASP A 163 7.48 39.16 -7.65
C ASP A 163 6.19 38.69 -6.95
N SER A 164 5.39 39.67 -6.60
CA SER A 164 4.16 39.53 -5.77
C SER A 164 3.01 38.75 -6.42
N ASN A 165 3.17 38.18 -7.62
CA ASN A 165 2.12 37.44 -8.30
C ASN A 165 2.08 35.94 -8.01
N ALA A 166 3.17 35.36 -7.49
CA ALA A 166 3.22 33.95 -7.15
C ALA A 166 2.72 33.62 -5.71
N CYS A 167 2.60 34.62 -4.86
CA CYS A 167 2.33 34.49 -3.44
C CYS A 167 0.92 34.90 -3.00
N SER A 168 -0.01 35.09 -3.92
CA SER A 168 -1.39 35.46 -3.60
C SER A 168 -2.22 34.20 -3.26
N PRO A 169 -2.73 34.04 -2.03
CA PRO A 169 -3.54 32.87 -1.63
C PRO A 169 -4.98 32.95 -2.13
N GLY A 170 -5.23 33.38 -3.37
CA GLY A 170 -6.56 33.74 -3.80
C GLY A 170 -7.03 33.38 -5.20
N SER A 171 -6.25 32.68 -6.05
CA SER A 171 -6.63 32.52 -7.47
C SER A 171 -7.17 31.17 -7.91
N HIS A 172 -7.48 30.23 -6.99
CA HIS A 172 -8.05 28.92 -7.37
C HIS A 172 -9.51 28.67 -6.94
N GLN A 173 -10.30 29.72 -6.71
CA GLN A 173 -11.74 29.56 -6.53
C GLN A 173 -12.48 30.59 -7.40
N ARG A 174 -12.71 30.25 -8.68
CA ARG A 174 -13.89 30.68 -9.46
C ARG A 174 -13.81 30.17 -10.89
N ALA A 175 -14.33 28.95 -11.10
CA ALA A 175 -14.93 28.56 -12.37
C ALA A 175 -15.86 27.35 -12.15
N ALA A 176 -16.95 27.55 -11.44
CA ALA A 176 -18.13 26.69 -11.53
C ALA A 176 -19.34 27.53 -11.16
N GLY A 177 -19.95 28.15 -12.15
CA GLY A 177 -21.21 28.86 -11.98
C GLY A 177 -21.62 29.55 -13.27
N GLY A 178 -22.60 28.95 -13.95
CA GLY A 178 -23.39 29.71 -14.92
C GLY A 178 -23.59 29.05 -16.28
N HIS A 179 -24.66 28.42 -16.44
CA HIS A 179 -25.78 28.33 -17.37
C HIS A 179 -26.19 26.91 -17.64
#